data_18197f0348e0c88f3fc3e66f82c1cbb0
#
_entry.id   18197f0348e0c88f3fc3e66f82c1cbb0
#
_cell.length_a   1.000
_cell.length_b   1.000
_cell.length_c   1.000
_cell.angle_alpha   90.00
_cell.angle_beta   90.00
_cell.angle_gamma   90.00
#
_symmetry.space_group_name_H-M   'P 1'
#
loop_
_entity.id
_entity.type
_entity.pdbx_description
1 polymer ?
#
loop_
_entity_poly.entity_id
_entity_poly.type
_entity_poly.pdbx_seq_one_letter_code
_entity_poly.pdbx_strand_id
1 'polypeptide(L)'
;ERIQEILDIFSPGADLMNFKRLEGGVSSDVFQIEIELEKTLKKLVLRSEGGPPAENTIKTEFELLKILHETEIPCAEPLFLDTSRKILDKEFMLMSHLEGSIDIPDRKNLSSIKEIARNLRSIHETNTSFLPNLPLRIDPLEELFDYLPHGKNRDKLKKFLSTKNNTEYKGTRVFLHGDYWPGNILWKQKKITGIVDWEYAAIGDPFSDLAVTSL
;
A
#
# COMPACT_ATOMS: atom_id res chain seq x y z
N GLU A 1 -25.13 -2.64 10.57
CA GLU A 1 -25.61 -1.29 10.96
C GLU A 1 -24.58 -0.22 10.64
N ARG A 2 -23.36 -0.24 11.26
CA ARG A 2 -22.32 0.80 11.05
C ARG A 2 -21.87 0.95 9.57
N ILE A 3 -21.78 -0.13 8.83
CA ILE A 3 -21.42 -0.06 7.40
C ILE A 3 -22.52 0.60 6.57
N GLN A 4 -23.79 0.34 6.87
CA GLN A 4 -24.90 1.03 6.20
C GLN A 4 -24.88 2.53 6.52
N GLU A 5 -24.58 2.92 7.75
CA GLU A 5 -24.41 4.34 8.13
C GLU A 5 -23.32 5.03 7.30
N ILE A 6 -22.18 4.35 7.06
CA ILE A 6 -21.13 4.87 6.16
C ILE A 6 -21.67 5.05 4.74
N LEU A 7 -22.43 4.08 4.24
CA LEU A 7 -23.00 4.14 2.88
C LEU A 7 -24.04 5.24 2.76
N ASP A 8 -24.87 5.45 3.76
CA ASP A 8 -25.91 6.50 3.79
C ASP A 8 -25.27 7.91 3.68
N ILE A 9 -24.05 8.08 4.23
CA ILE A 9 -23.28 9.33 4.12
C ILE A 9 -22.57 9.44 2.77
N PHE A 10 -21.88 8.36 2.35
CA PHE A 10 -21.02 8.35 1.15
C PHE A 10 -21.86 8.29 -0.14
N SER A 11 -22.85 7.44 -0.19
CA SER A 11 -23.69 7.15 -1.37
C SER A 11 -25.13 6.93 -0.96
N PRO A 12 -25.90 8.00 -0.66
CA PRO A 12 -27.29 7.89 -0.23
C PRO A 12 -28.13 7.05 -1.22
N GLY A 13 -28.87 6.09 -0.68
CA GLY A 13 -29.68 5.15 -1.46
C GLY A 13 -28.92 3.91 -1.96
N ALA A 14 -27.68 3.71 -1.54
CA ALA A 14 -26.99 2.45 -1.76
C ALA A 14 -27.37 1.41 -0.69
N ASP A 15 -27.71 0.22 -1.12
CA ASP A 15 -28.01 -0.91 -0.25
C ASP A 15 -26.78 -1.80 -0.07
N LEU A 16 -26.47 -2.16 1.17
CA LEU A 16 -25.40 -3.11 1.49
C LEU A 16 -25.84 -4.52 1.11
N MET A 17 -25.19 -5.12 0.13
CA MET A 17 -25.49 -6.47 -0.34
C MET A 17 -24.60 -7.52 0.34
N ASN A 18 -23.31 -7.23 0.51
CA ASN A 18 -22.36 -8.16 1.10
C ASN A 18 -21.21 -7.41 1.76
N PHE A 19 -20.61 -8.05 2.79
CA PHE A 19 -19.48 -7.52 3.53
C PHE A 19 -18.55 -8.67 3.91
N LYS A 20 -17.31 -8.62 3.44
CA LYS A 20 -16.34 -9.69 3.63
C LYS A 20 -14.99 -9.12 4.05
N ARG A 21 -14.41 -9.62 5.15
CA ARG A 21 -13.03 -9.31 5.50
C ARG A 21 -12.08 -9.92 4.47
N LEU A 22 -11.13 -9.14 4.00
CA LEU A 22 -10.04 -9.61 3.16
C LEU A 22 -8.88 -10.07 4.06
N GLU A 23 -8.32 -11.22 3.73
CA GLU A 23 -7.17 -11.79 4.45
C GLU A 23 -5.87 -11.17 3.91
N GLY A 24 -4.85 -11.03 4.78
CA GLY A 24 -3.49 -10.63 4.38
C GLY A 24 -2.96 -9.34 4.98
N GLY A 25 -3.80 -8.47 5.55
CA GLY A 25 -3.33 -7.26 6.25
C GLY A 25 -2.95 -7.54 7.70
N VAL A 26 -1.76 -7.11 8.13
CA VAL A 26 -1.32 -7.21 9.55
C VAL A 26 -1.58 -5.91 10.29
N SER A 27 -1.40 -4.79 9.64
CA SER A 27 -1.44 -3.42 10.18
C SER A 27 -2.81 -2.76 10.07
N SER A 28 -3.68 -3.23 9.18
CA SER A 28 -5.00 -2.65 8.91
C SER A 28 -6.08 -3.72 8.79
N ASP A 29 -7.31 -3.34 9.11
CA ASP A 29 -8.49 -4.15 8.82
C ASP A 29 -9.03 -3.75 7.45
N VAL A 30 -9.06 -4.70 6.51
CA VAL A 30 -9.50 -4.47 5.13
C VAL A 30 -10.74 -5.31 4.83
N PHE A 31 -11.77 -4.68 4.27
CA PHE A 31 -13.03 -5.33 3.95
C PHE A 31 -13.46 -5.01 2.52
N GLN A 32 -13.91 -6.03 1.80
CA GLN A 32 -14.66 -5.84 0.57
C GLN A 32 -16.12 -5.60 0.91
N ILE A 33 -16.71 -4.56 0.31
CA ILE A 33 -18.12 -4.20 0.44
C ILE A 33 -18.76 -4.32 -0.94
N GLU A 34 -19.85 -5.03 -1.06
CA GLU A 34 -20.68 -5.06 -2.25
C GLU A 34 -21.96 -4.26 -1.99
N ILE A 35 -22.22 -3.30 -2.84
CA ILE A 35 -23.39 -2.43 -2.76
C ILE A 35 -24.23 -2.52 -4.03
N GLU A 36 -25.52 -2.32 -3.90
CA GLU A 36 -26.43 -2.05 -5.02
C GLU A 36 -26.80 -0.57 -5.00
N LEU A 37 -26.53 0.14 -6.08
CA LEU A 37 -26.94 1.52 -6.30
C LEU A 37 -27.60 1.62 -7.67
N GLU A 38 -28.84 2.10 -7.74
CA GLU A 38 -29.59 2.22 -9.00
C GLU A 38 -29.62 0.90 -9.80
N LYS A 39 -29.83 -0.22 -9.13
CA LYS A 39 -29.81 -1.59 -9.70
C LYS A 39 -28.44 -2.01 -10.29
N THR A 40 -27.38 -1.30 -9.96
CA THR A 40 -26.02 -1.63 -10.37
C THR A 40 -25.23 -2.12 -9.16
N LEU A 41 -24.65 -3.33 -9.29
CA LEU A 41 -23.76 -3.85 -8.26
C LEU A 41 -22.38 -3.21 -8.41
N LYS A 42 -21.87 -2.69 -7.31
CA LYS A 42 -20.50 -2.11 -7.22
C LYS A 42 -19.75 -2.76 -6.06
N LYS A 43 -18.43 -2.85 -6.22
CA LYS A 43 -17.52 -3.30 -5.17
C LYS A 43 -16.68 -2.13 -4.70
N LEU A 44 -16.56 -2.03 -3.39
CA LEU A 44 -15.74 -1.06 -2.69
C LEU A 44 -14.81 -1.79 -1.74
N VAL A 45 -13.77 -1.11 -1.29
CA VAL A 45 -12.89 -1.57 -0.22
C VAL A 45 -12.94 -0.55 0.91
N LEU A 46 -13.21 -1.02 2.12
CA LEU A 46 -13.05 -0.27 3.34
C LEU A 46 -11.74 -0.69 3.98
N ARG A 47 -10.85 0.27 4.22
CA ARG A 47 -9.62 0.09 4.96
C ARG A 47 -9.67 0.95 6.23
N SER A 48 -9.41 0.35 7.38
CA SER A 48 -9.38 1.04 8.67
C SER A 48 -8.11 0.72 9.45
N GLU A 49 -7.81 1.55 10.44
CA GLU A 49 -6.76 1.26 11.41
C GLU A 49 -6.92 -0.16 11.96
N GLY A 50 -5.82 -0.90 12.05
CA GLY A 50 -5.80 -2.29 12.49
C GLY A 50 -4.89 -2.53 13.69
N GLY A 51 -3.90 -3.39 13.51
CA GLY A 51 -2.93 -3.84 14.53
C GLY A 51 -1.84 -2.82 14.84
N PRO A 52 -0.55 -3.18 14.75
CA PRO A 52 0.55 -2.25 14.98
C PRO A 52 0.45 -1.03 14.07
N PRO A 53 0.86 0.18 14.53
CA PRO A 53 0.78 1.38 13.72
C PRO A 53 1.62 1.21 12.44
N ALA A 54 1.03 1.56 11.31
CA ALA A 54 1.72 1.72 10.03
C ALA A 54 2.60 2.98 10.07
N GLU A 55 3.57 3.11 9.16
CA GLU A 55 4.36 4.34 9.03
C GLU A 55 3.48 5.53 8.63
N ASN A 56 2.52 5.30 7.73
CA ASN A 56 1.57 6.32 7.30
C ASN A 56 0.20 6.11 7.95
N THR A 57 -0.44 7.22 8.31
CA THR A 57 -1.83 7.20 8.78
C THR A 57 -2.79 6.93 7.62
N ILE A 58 -4.01 6.47 7.92
CA ILE A 58 -5.09 6.32 6.94
C ILE A 58 -5.31 7.62 6.15
N LYS A 59 -5.22 8.77 6.81
CA LYS A 59 -5.34 10.08 6.16
C LYS A 59 -4.20 10.32 5.17
N THR A 60 -2.95 10.07 5.56
CA THR A 60 -1.78 10.24 4.68
C THR A 60 -1.88 9.35 3.45
N GLU A 61 -2.28 8.08 3.65
CA GLU A 61 -2.48 7.13 2.54
C GLU A 61 -3.62 7.58 1.61
N PHE A 62 -4.72 8.08 2.15
CA PHE A 62 -5.82 8.64 1.36
C PHE A 62 -5.38 9.83 0.50
N GLU A 63 -4.65 10.78 1.08
CA GLU A 63 -4.11 11.94 0.37
C GLU A 63 -3.11 11.52 -0.72
N LEU A 64 -2.27 10.53 -0.44
CA LEU A 64 -1.35 9.93 -1.40
C LEU A 64 -2.10 9.29 -2.57
N LEU A 65 -3.08 8.44 -2.30
CA LEU A 65 -3.88 7.79 -3.33
C LEU A 65 -4.61 8.78 -4.25
N LYS A 66 -5.09 9.91 -3.72
CA LYS A 66 -5.67 10.99 -4.54
C LYS A 66 -4.71 11.51 -5.59
N ILE A 67 -3.43 11.67 -5.23
CA ILE A 67 -2.40 12.16 -6.14
C ILE A 67 -2.03 11.07 -7.15
N LEU A 68 -1.84 9.84 -6.67
CA LEU A 68 -1.45 8.71 -7.53
C LEU A 68 -2.53 8.36 -8.54
N HIS A 69 -3.80 8.47 -8.17
CA HIS A 69 -4.94 8.17 -9.06
C HIS A 69 -5.01 9.12 -10.27
N GLU A 70 -4.46 10.33 -10.16
CA GLU A 70 -4.33 11.28 -11.29
C GLU A 70 -3.12 10.96 -12.21
N THR A 71 -2.38 9.89 -11.91
CA THR A 71 -1.24 9.44 -12.70
C THR A 71 -1.54 8.14 -13.45
N GLU A 72 -0.54 7.59 -14.16
CA GLU A 72 -0.65 6.27 -14.81
C GLU A 72 -0.34 5.11 -13.85
N ILE A 73 -0.07 5.38 -12.56
CA ILE A 73 0.19 4.34 -11.56
C ILE A 73 -1.14 3.65 -11.22
N PRO A 74 -1.27 2.34 -11.46
CA PRO A 74 -2.52 1.64 -11.19
C PRO A 74 -2.73 1.49 -9.68
N CYS A 75 -3.59 2.32 -9.11
CA CYS A 75 -3.98 2.31 -7.70
C CYS A 75 -5.49 2.46 -7.52
N ALA A 76 -5.98 2.18 -6.32
CA ALA A 76 -7.39 2.38 -6.01
C ALA A 76 -7.74 3.88 -5.99
N GLU A 77 -8.93 4.22 -6.50
CA GLU A 77 -9.52 5.55 -6.34
C GLU A 77 -9.95 5.73 -4.87
N PRO A 78 -9.43 6.71 -4.14
CA PRO A 78 -9.89 7.04 -2.80
C PRO A 78 -11.20 7.82 -2.88
N LEU A 79 -12.26 7.29 -2.24
CA LEU A 79 -13.63 7.77 -2.41
C LEU A 79 -14.13 8.56 -1.20
N PHE A 80 -13.85 8.10 0.01
CA PHE A 80 -14.33 8.73 1.24
C PHE A 80 -13.34 8.48 2.39
N LEU A 81 -13.15 9.49 3.25
CA LEU A 81 -12.29 9.41 4.42
C LEU A 81 -13.06 9.88 5.66
N ASP A 82 -12.99 9.10 6.73
CA ASP A 82 -13.43 9.52 8.06
C ASP A 82 -12.30 9.41 9.09
N THR A 83 -11.91 10.56 9.63
CA THR A 83 -10.95 10.66 10.75
C THR A 83 -11.61 11.04 12.06
N SER A 84 -12.95 11.15 12.07
CA SER A 84 -13.70 11.59 13.24
C SER A 84 -13.81 10.53 14.34
N ARG A 85 -13.66 9.25 13.97
CA ARG A 85 -13.86 8.07 14.83
C ARG A 85 -15.25 7.97 15.43
N LYS A 86 -16.25 8.65 14.84
CA LYS A 86 -17.62 8.68 15.37
C LYS A 86 -18.47 7.50 14.88
N ILE A 87 -18.27 7.07 13.65
CA ILE A 87 -19.02 5.96 13.04
C ILE A 87 -18.34 4.64 13.39
N LEU A 88 -17.07 4.53 13.09
CA LEU A 88 -16.20 3.47 13.59
C LEU A 88 -15.30 4.06 14.67
N ASP A 89 -14.95 3.29 15.71
CA ASP A 89 -14.00 3.73 16.75
C ASP A 89 -12.54 3.85 16.21
N LYS A 90 -12.40 3.96 14.90
CA LYS A 90 -11.16 3.95 14.11
C LYS A 90 -11.27 4.93 12.96
N GLU A 91 -10.13 5.43 12.50
CA GLU A 91 -10.06 6.12 11.21
C GLU A 91 -10.21 5.09 10.08
N PHE A 92 -10.91 5.46 9.02
CA PHE A 92 -11.10 4.59 7.88
C PHE A 92 -11.22 5.38 6.58
N MET A 93 -10.98 4.68 5.47
CA MET A 93 -11.27 5.16 4.13
C MET A 93 -12.06 4.14 3.32
N LEU A 94 -12.88 4.65 2.40
CA LEU A 94 -13.45 3.88 1.29
C LEU A 94 -12.65 4.15 0.03
N MET A 95 -12.43 3.11 -0.74
CA MET A 95 -11.78 3.20 -2.04
C MET A 95 -12.42 2.24 -3.03
N SER A 96 -12.16 2.45 -4.32
CA SER A 96 -12.59 1.54 -5.37
C SER A 96 -11.95 0.17 -5.22
N HIS A 97 -12.70 -0.87 -5.58
CA HIS A 97 -12.17 -2.24 -5.64
C HIS A 97 -11.35 -2.41 -6.92
N LEU A 98 -10.12 -2.85 -6.79
CA LEU A 98 -9.27 -3.23 -7.91
C LEU A 98 -9.49 -4.70 -8.26
N GLU A 99 -9.65 -4.98 -9.55
CA GLU A 99 -9.78 -6.35 -10.02
C GLU A 99 -8.42 -6.95 -10.38
N GLY A 100 -8.19 -8.17 -9.94
CA GLY A 100 -6.96 -8.90 -10.22
C GLY A 100 -6.66 -9.95 -9.17
N SER A 101 -5.57 -10.66 -9.37
CA SER A 101 -4.99 -11.57 -8.38
C SER A 101 -3.52 -11.25 -8.17
N ILE A 102 -2.97 -11.67 -7.03
CA ILE A 102 -1.53 -11.57 -6.74
C ILE A 102 -0.69 -12.60 -7.50
N ASP A 103 -1.33 -13.47 -8.29
CA ASP A 103 -0.63 -14.50 -9.06
C ASP A 103 0.11 -13.88 -10.23
N ILE A 104 1.43 -13.88 -10.18
CA ILE A 104 2.25 -13.38 -11.28
C ILE A 104 2.09 -14.32 -12.49
N PRO A 105 1.58 -13.80 -13.62
CA PRO A 105 1.49 -14.60 -14.84
C PRO A 105 2.89 -14.96 -15.32
N ASP A 106 3.27 -16.23 -15.18
CA ASP A 106 4.57 -16.76 -15.62
C ASP A 106 5.77 -15.99 -15.04
N ARG A 107 6.16 -16.34 -13.80
CA ARG A 107 7.30 -15.74 -13.06
C ARG A 107 8.64 -15.76 -13.81
N LYS A 108 8.79 -16.65 -14.82
CA LYS A 108 9.99 -16.76 -15.64
C LYS A 108 9.91 -15.90 -16.90
N ASN A 109 8.77 -15.31 -17.18
CA ASN A 109 8.57 -14.53 -18.38
C ASN A 109 9.13 -13.11 -18.24
N LEU A 110 10.04 -12.77 -19.11
CA LEU A 110 10.64 -11.42 -19.16
C LEU A 110 9.59 -10.31 -19.30
N SER A 111 8.41 -10.59 -19.85
CA SER A 111 7.33 -9.61 -19.97
C SER A 111 6.77 -9.19 -18.60
N SER A 112 6.57 -10.15 -17.69
CA SER A 112 6.09 -9.85 -16.31
C SER A 112 7.12 -9.05 -15.53
N ILE A 113 8.40 -9.41 -15.65
CA ILE A 113 9.50 -8.66 -15.01
C ILE A 113 9.57 -7.23 -15.55
N LYS A 114 9.44 -7.05 -16.87
CA LYS A 114 9.41 -5.71 -17.48
C LYS A 114 8.22 -4.87 -17.03
N GLU A 115 7.07 -5.50 -16.82
CA GLU A 115 5.87 -4.82 -16.35
C GLU A 115 6.04 -4.33 -14.89
N ILE A 116 6.58 -5.17 -14.00
CA ILE A 116 6.95 -4.80 -12.63
C ILE A 116 7.94 -3.64 -12.65
N ALA A 117 9.04 -3.75 -13.40
CA ALA A 117 10.07 -2.73 -13.47
C ALA A 117 9.56 -1.39 -14.05
N ARG A 118 8.65 -1.42 -15.01
CA ARG A 118 8.04 -0.21 -15.59
C ARG A 118 7.19 0.52 -14.56
N ASN A 119 6.34 -0.19 -13.83
CA ASN A 119 5.51 0.42 -12.80
C ASN A 119 6.36 0.96 -11.64
N LEU A 120 7.39 0.21 -11.20
CA LEU A 120 8.32 0.70 -10.18
C LEU A 120 9.04 1.99 -10.62
N ARG A 121 9.47 2.02 -11.88
CA ARG A 121 10.06 3.22 -12.45
C ARG A 121 9.09 4.41 -12.42
N SER A 122 7.82 4.22 -12.80
CA SER A 122 6.80 5.28 -12.75
C SER A 122 6.61 5.80 -11.32
N ILE A 123 6.64 4.92 -10.31
CA ILE A 123 6.62 5.32 -8.90
C ILE A 123 7.82 6.21 -8.59
N HIS A 124 9.04 5.76 -8.88
CA HIS A 124 10.27 6.50 -8.58
C HIS A 124 10.41 7.82 -9.37
N GLU A 125 9.77 7.95 -10.53
CA GLU A 125 9.75 9.17 -11.33
C GLU A 125 8.64 10.16 -10.90
N THR A 126 7.79 9.80 -9.94
CA THR A 126 6.75 10.70 -9.41
C THR A 126 7.37 11.93 -8.76
N ASN A 127 6.85 13.11 -9.12
CA ASN A 127 7.33 14.35 -8.54
C ASN A 127 6.96 14.46 -7.05
N THR A 128 7.96 14.41 -6.19
CA THR A 128 7.78 14.40 -4.73
C THR A 128 7.22 15.70 -4.16
N SER A 129 7.27 16.81 -4.89
CA SER A 129 6.78 18.12 -4.40
C SER A 129 5.27 18.19 -4.27
N PHE A 130 4.53 17.29 -4.91
CA PHE A 130 3.07 17.22 -4.84
C PHE A 130 2.56 16.17 -3.84
N LEU A 131 3.45 15.33 -3.33
CA LEU A 131 3.08 14.27 -2.39
C LEU A 131 2.76 14.83 -1.00
N PRO A 132 1.94 14.12 -0.19
CA PRO A 132 1.76 14.49 1.20
C PRO A 132 3.10 14.39 1.96
N ASN A 133 3.11 14.82 3.21
CA ASN A 133 4.31 14.71 4.03
C ASN A 133 4.58 13.24 4.36
N LEU A 134 5.46 12.62 3.57
CA LEU A 134 5.90 11.24 3.74
C LEU A 134 7.18 11.15 4.58
N PRO A 135 7.38 10.05 5.31
CA PRO A 135 8.61 9.83 6.07
C PRO A 135 9.84 9.76 5.14
N LEU A 136 10.99 10.16 5.68
CA LEU A 136 12.28 9.95 5.02
C LEU A 136 12.83 8.60 5.47
N ARG A 137 12.96 7.67 4.52
CA ARG A 137 13.64 6.39 4.78
C ARG A 137 15.13 6.56 4.58
N ILE A 138 15.85 6.79 5.69
CA ILE A 138 17.28 7.08 5.70
C ILE A 138 18.09 5.80 5.89
N ASP A 139 17.62 4.90 6.77
CA ASP A 139 18.29 3.64 7.08
C ASP A 139 17.27 2.55 7.45
N PRO A 140 17.04 1.56 6.57
CA PRO A 140 16.12 0.46 6.86
C PRO A 140 16.71 -0.59 7.83
N LEU A 141 18.00 -0.49 8.21
CA LEU A 141 18.67 -1.54 8.96
C LEU A 141 18.24 -1.61 10.43
N GLU A 142 17.89 -0.49 11.06
CA GLU A 142 17.44 -0.51 12.46
C GLU A 142 16.13 -1.28 12.59
N GLU A 143 15.18 -1.04 11.70
CA GLU A 143 13.88 -1.73 11.68
C GLU A 143 14.01 -3.22 11.36
N LEU A 144 14.90 -3.59 10.42
CA LEU A 144 15.14 -5.00 10.10
C LEU A 144 15.49 -5.84 11.32
N PHE A 145 16.23 -5.26 12.27
CA PHE A 145 16.64 -6.00 13.47
C PHE A 145 15.51 -6.23 14.47
N ASP A 146 14.45 -5.44 14.43
CA ASP A 146 13.31 -5.62 15.34
C ASP A 146 12.48 -6.86 14.96
N TYR A 147 12.50 -7.27 13.71
CA TYR A 147 11.83 -8.49 13.21
C TYR A 147 12.65 -9.76 13.38
N LEU A 148 13.95 -9.66 13.69
CA LEU A 148 14.80 -10.84 13.84
C LEU A 148 14.78 -11.37 15.28
N PRO A 149 14.69 -12.70 15.47
CA PRO A 149 14.77 -13.30 16.81
C PRO A 149 16.06 -12.91 17.54
N HIS A 150 15.94 -12.56 18.83
CA HIS A 150 17.11 -12.28 19.65
C HIS A 150 18.06 -13.48 19.70
N GLY A 151 19.36 -13.24 19.59
CA GLY A 151 20.37 -14.29 19.70
C GLY A 151 21.72 -13.95 19.03
N LYS A 152 22.70 -14.79 19.25
CA LYS A 152 24.09 -14.60 18.78
C LYS A 152 24.21 -14.33 17.26
N ASN A 153 23.32 -14.89 16.47
CA ASN A 153 23.33 -14.68 15.01
C ASN A 153 22.81 -13.29 14.64
N ARG A 154 21.77 -12.79 15.31
CA ARG A 154 21.30 -11.41 15.19
C ARG A 154 22.42 -10.43 15.52
N ASP A 155 23.11 -10.63 16.65
CA ASP A 155 24.18 -9.73 17.10
C ASP A 155 25.36 -9.73 16.13
N LYS A 156 25.73 -10.91 15.59
CA LYS A 156 26.77 -11.01 14.55
C LYS A 156 26.35 -10.29 13.26
N LEU A 157 25.11 -10.46 12.82
CA LEU A 157 24.58 -9.82 11.64
C LEU A 157 24.53 -8.30 11.84
N LYS A 158 24.02 -7.83 12.99
CA LYS A 158 24.00 -6.41 13.35
C LYS A 158 25.40 -5.81 13.32
N LYS A 159 26.37 -6.48 13.92
CA LYS A 159 27.78 -6.05 13.91
C LYS A 159 28.38 -6.03 12.50
N PHE A 160 28.09 -7.04 11.69
CA PHE A 160 28.57 -7.10 10.31
C PHE A 160 27.97 -5.96 9.48
N LEU A 161 26.67 -5.76 9.52
CA LEU A 161 25.96 -4.73 8.78
C LEU A 161 26.35 -3.32 9.23
N SER A 162 26.53 -3.07 10.53
CA SER A 162 26.99 -1.78 11.05
C SER A 162 28.40 -1.42 10.55
N THR A 163 29.26 -2.40 10.27
CA THR A 163 30.57 -2.13 9.65
C THR A 163 30.49 -1.80 8.15
N LYS A 164 29.40 -2.14 7.50
CA LYS A 164 29.15 -1.87 6.07
C LYS A 164 28.28 -0.64 5.83
N ASN A 165 27.54 -0.21 6.83
CA ASN A 165 26.55 0.88 6.75
C ASN A 165 27.16 2.29 6.82
N ASN A 166 28.47 2.43 6.58
CA ASN A 166 29.14 3.74 6.53
C ASN A 166 28.94 4.49 5.19
N THR A 167 28.05 4.01 4.35
CA THR A 167 27.75 4.67 3.07
C THR A 167 26.33 5.21 3.08
N GLU A 168 26.17 6.41 3.59
CA GLU A 168 24.94 7.18 3.35
C GLU A 168 24.66 7.25 1.84
N TYR A 169 23.43 6.94 1.43
CA TYR A 169 23.02 7.10 0.05
C TYR A 169 23.16 8.57 -0.37
N LYS A 170 24.01 8.84 -1.36
CA LYS A 170 24.30 10.20 -1.86
C LYS A 170 23.60 10.53 -3.17
N GLY A 171 22.77 9.60 -3.67
CA GLY A 171 22.00 9.80 -4.87
C GLY A 171 20.76 10.66 -4.65
N THR A 172 20.00 10.87 -5.72
CA THR A 172 18.69 11.54 -5.63
C THR A 172 17.70 10.64 -4.94
N ARG A 173 17.12 11.09 -3.83
CA ARG A 173 16.02 10.39 -3.17
C ARG A 173 14.78 10.50 -4.03
N VAL A 174 14.02 9.40 -4.10
CA VAL A 174 12.82 9.27 -4.90
C VAL A 174 11.62 8.91 -4.02
N PHE A 175 10.43 9.00 -4.59
CA PHE A 175 9.24 8.43 -3.98
C PHE A 175 9.33 6.90 -4.03
N LEU A 176 9.09 6.26 -2.88
CA LEU A 176 9.11 4.81 -2.69
C LEU A 176 7.71 4.30 -2.37
N HIS A 177 7.39 3.11 -2.85
CA HIS A 177 6.26 2.34 -2.34
C HIS A 177 6.53 1.87 -0.90
N GLY A 178 7.77 1.48 -0.64
CA GLY A 178 8.24 1.00 0.67
C GLY A 178 8.02 -0.48 0.93
N ASP A 179 7.06 -1.10 0.22
CA ASP A 179 6.77 -2.55 0.28
C ASP A 179 6.37 -3.09 -1.12
N TYR A 180 7.17 -2.78 -2.16
CA TYR A 180 6.89 -3.15 -3.55
C TYR A 180 7.30 -4.59 -3.84
N TRP A 181 6.52 -5.54 -3.35
CA TRP A 181 6.73 -6.97 -3.57
C TRP A 181 5.54 -7.60 -4.31
N PRO A 182 5.70 -8.80 -4.89
CA PRO A 182 4.65 -9.44 -5.70
C PRO A 182 3.29 -9.58 -5.03
N GLY A 183 3.24 -9.70 -3.69
CA GLY A 183 1.99 -9.80 -2.94
C GLY A 183 1.16 -8.51 -2.92
N ASN A 184 1.77 -7.37 -3.23
CA ASN A 184 1.11 -6.07 -3.31
C ASN A 184 0.81 -5.63 -4.76
N ILE A 185 0.96 -6.55 -5.73
CA ILE A 185 0.75 -6.27 -7.15
C ILE A 185 -0.37 -7.14 -7.70
N LEU A 186 -1.44 -6.53 -8.15
CA LEU A 186 -2.59 -7.22 -8.73
C LEU A 186 -2.44 -7.36 -10.24
N TRP A 187 -2.73 -8.56 -10.74
CA TRP A 187 -2.63 -8.91 -12.15
C TRP A 187 -3.97 -9.33 -12.74
N LYS A 188 -4.26 -8.83 -13.94
CA LYS A 188 -5.37 -9.31 -14.78
C LYS A 188 -4.91 -9.37 -16.23
N GLN A 189 -5.11 -10.51 -16.92
CA GLN A 189 -4.73 -10.68 -18.34
C GLN A 189 -3.27 -10.28 -18.66
N LYS A 190 -2.33 -10.65 -17.79
CA LYS A 190 -0.88 -10.37 -17.90
C LYS A 190 -0.48 -8.88 -17.77
N LYS A 191 -1.38 -8.04 -17.30
CA LYS A 191 -1.10 -6.63 -16.98
C LYS A 191 -1.27 -6.38 -15.49
N ILE A 192 -0.52 -5.44 -14.96
CA ILE A 192 -0.72 -4.93 -13.60
C ILE A 192 -1.96 -4.04 -13.63
N THR A 193 -2.92 -4.37 -12.78
CA THR A 193 -4.19 -3.63 -12.65
C THR A 193 -4.32 -2.93 -11.31
N GLY A 194 -3.40 -3.19 -10.40
CA GLY A 194 -3.37 -2.54 -9.10
C GLY A 194 -2.06 -2.71 -8.37
N ILE A 195 -1.63 -1.65 -7.71
CA ILE A 195 -0.57 -1.64 -6.71
C ILE A 195 -1.25 -1.20 -5.42
N VAL A 196 -1.14 -2.03 -4.39
CA VAL A 196 -1.88 -1.87 -3.12
C VAL A 196 -0.90 -1.78 -1.95
N ASP A 197 -1.43 -1.35 -0.80
CA ASP A 197 -0.70 -1.30 0.46
C ASP A 197 0.43 -0.25 0.51
N TRP A 198 0.01 1.02 0.42
CA TRP A 198 0.90 2.19 0.41
C TRP A 198 1.27 2.70 1.82
N GLU A 199 1.01 1.93 2.86
CA GLU A 199 1.24 2.33 4.25
C GLU A 199 2.72 2.56 4.61
N TYR A 200 3.63 1.98 3.81
CA TYR A 200 5.08 2.17 3.95
C TYR A 200 5.67 3.15 2.94
N ALA A 201 4.81 3.89 2.23
CA ALA A 201 5.27 4.89 1.26
C ALA A 201 6.17 5.94 1.90
N ALA A 202 7.29 6.26 1.27
CA ALA A 202 8.34 7.08 1.84
C ALA A 202 9.13 7.84 0.76
N ILE A 203 10.04 8.71 1.18
CA ILE A 203 11.04 9.31 0.31
C ILE A 203 12.41 8.71 0.69
N GLY A 204 13.12 8.13 -0.28
CA GLY A 204 14.38 7.46 0.07
C GLY A 204 15.20 6.97 -1.12
N ASP A 205 16.06 6.00 -0.83
CA ASP A 205 16.92 5.32 -1.79
C ASP A 205 16.11 4.36 -2.67
N PRO A 206 16.08 4.50 -4.01
CA PRO A 206 15.36 3.60 -4.90
C PRO A 206 15.74 2.12 -4.77
N PHE A 207 16.93 1.81 -4.29
CA PHE A 207 17.36 0.44 -4.04
C PHE A 207 16.56 -0.25 -2.93
N SER A 208 15.89 0.51 -2.05
CA SER A 208 15.02 -0.06 -1.00
C SER A 208 13.87 -0.85 -1.62
N ASP A 209 13.14 -0.28 -2.58
CA ASP A 209 12.05 -0.99 -3.28
C ASP A 209 12.57 -2.14 -4.14
N LEU A 210 13.74 -1.96 -4.80
CA LEU A 210 14.35 -3.03 -5.59
C LEU A 210 14.73 -4.24 -4.75
N ALA A 211 15.22 -4.02 -3.52
CA ALA A 211 15.55 -5.09 -2.60
C ALA A 211 14.32 -5.90 -2.20
N VAL A 212 13.20 -5.22 -1.89
CA VAL A 212 11.92 -5.86 -1.54
C VAL A 212 11.32 -6.60 -2.74
N THR A 213 11.41 -6.03 -3.95
CA THR A 213 10.88 -6.65 -5.18
C THR A 213 11.59 -7.96 -5.53
N SER A 214 12.84 -8.14 -5.11
CA SER A 214 13.66 -9.31 -5.43
C SER A 214 13.41 -10.53 -4.54
N LEU A 215 12.58 -10.42 -3.52
CA LEU A 215 12.19 -11.51 -2.62
C LEU A 215 11.02 -12.30 -3.20
#